data_9f0b3601a7559c4f93655d218daed1d0
#
_entry.id   9f0b3601a7559c4f93655d218daed1d0
#
_cell.length_a   1.000
_cell.length_b   1.000
_cell.length_c   1.000
_cell.angle_alpha   90.00
_cell.angle_beta   90.00
_cell.angle_gamma   90.00
#
_symmetry.space_group_name_H-M   'P 1'
#
loop_
_entity.id
_entity.type
_entity.pdbx_description
1 polymer ?
#
loop_
_entity_poly.entity_id
_entity_poly.type
_entity_poly.pdbx_seq_one_letter_code
_entity_poly.pdbx_strand_id
1 'polypeptide(L)'
;MSKIYIYTCLLFAVLILAAFVVACSSGSTNIQKDLKGKITKYVYHYGDRSVAPDYHRSYTIEVSADSTVFIVTTYGKELLRKTYNQNKLAEIEAALSTMDIKLKKEKKSACSGGYSESLREFVQDEVVFNGYVYHCDGDSGTLHVGNGDLSSVFKDVVPESVDSLINETKKYETEI
;
A
#
# COMPACT_ATOMS: atom_id res chain seq x y z
N MET A 1 32.82 41.04 42.48
CA MET A 1 32.70 39.61 42.07
C MET A 1 31.34 39.21 41.48
N SER A 2 30.29 40.02 41.47
CA SER A 2 28.93 39.61 41.04
C SER A 2 28.67 39.68 39.53
N LYS A 3 29.39 40.47 38.76
CA LYS A 3 29.12 40.65 37.31
C LYS A 3 29.56 39.43 36.46
N ILE A 4 30.62 38.74 36.86
CA ILE A 4 31.15 37.58 36.14
C ILE A 4 30.18 36.41 36.22
N TYR A 5 29.51 36.17 37.33
CA TYR A 5 28.51 35.10 37.51
C TYR A 5 27.27 35.31 36.62
N ILE A 6 26.86 36.57 36.44
CA ILE A 6 25.70 36.87 35.59
C ILE A 6 25.97 36.54 34.11
N TYR A 7 27.16 36.86 33.62
CA TYR A 7 27.55 36.55 32.21
C TYR A 7 27.70 35.04 31.97
N THR A 8 28.24 34.30 32.94
CA THR A 8 28.34 32.82 32.80
C THR A 8 26.97 32.15 32.81
N CYS A 9 26.04 32.57 33.65
CA CYS A 9 24.66 32.06 33.64
C CYS A 9 23.91 32.39 32.35
N LEU A 10 24.08 33.60 31.81
CA LEU A 10 23.47 33.99 30.54
C LEU A 10 24.04 33.17 29.34
N LEU A 11 25.34 32.92 29.32
CA LEU A 11 25.99 32.10 28.28
C LEU A 11 25.51 30.63 28.31
N PHE A 12 25.33 30.07 29.52
CA PHE A 12 24.76 28.72 29.70
C PHE A 12 23.30 28.63 29.27
N ALA A 13 22.49 29.64 29.56
CA ALA A 13 21.10 29.69 29.15
C ALA A 13 20.94 29.76 27.62
N VAL A 14 21.80 30.55 26.94
CA VAL A 14 21.79 30.65 25.47
C VAL A 14 22.25 29.35 24.82
N LEU A 15 23.24 28.65 25.39
CA LEU A 15 23.70 27.35 24.88
C LEU A 15 22.62 26.26 25.01
N ILE A 16 21.85 26.25 26.13
CA ILE A 16 20.76 25.31 26.33
C ILE A 16 19.60 25.60 25.37
N LEU A 17 19.25 26.88 25.12
CA LEU A 17 18.23 27.25 24.14
C LEU A 17 18.63 26.84 22.70
N ALA A 18 19.90 27.03 22.35
CA ALA A 18 20.40 26.61 21.02
C ALA A 18 20.35 25.10 20.82
N ALA A 19 20.60 24.30 21.85
CA ALA A 19 20.48 22.84 21.81
C ALA A 19 19.02 22.37 21.63
N PHE A 20 18.05 23.07 22.18
CA PHE A 20 16.62 22.74 22.01
C PHE A 20 16.09 23.08 20.62
N VAL A 21 16.58 24.09 19.96
CA VAL A 21 16.13 24.46 18.61
C VAL A 21 16.62 23.47 17.54
N VAL A 22 17.77 22.83 17.76
CA VAL A 22 18.29 21.79 16.83
C VAL A 22 17.54 20.46 16.99
N ALA A 23 16.93 20.20 18.15
CA ALA A 23 16.16 18.97 18.37
C ALA A 23 14.73 19.01 17.78
N CYS A 24 14.23 20.19 17.40
CA CYS A 24 12.88 20.35 16.83
C CYS A 24 12.86 20.54 15.29
N SER A 25 13.96 20.36 14.58
CA SER A 25 13.89 20.14 13.16
C SER A 25 13.39 18.71 12.95
N SER A 26 12.06 18.54 13.00
CA SER A 26 11.37 17.36 12.54
C SER A 26 11.69 17.17 11.07
N GLY A 27 12.82 16.57 10.79
CA GLY A 27 13.06 15.89 9.54
C GLY A 27 11.94 14.88 9.40
N SER A 28 11.11 15.04 8.41
CA SER A 28 10.29 13.98 7.86
C SER A 28 11.26 12.89 7.42
N THR A 29 11.70 12.09 8.36
CA THR A 29 12.49 10.89 8.10
C THR A 29 11.58 9.98 7.31
N ASN A 30 11.95 9.72 6.06
CA ASN A 30 11.50 8.57 5.30
C ASN A 30 11.74 7.33 6.19
N ILE A 31 10.75 6.94 6.98
CA ILE A 31 10.76 5.75 7.85
C ILE A 31 10.94 4.47 7.02
N GLN A 32 10.90 4.60 5.70
CA GLN A 32 10.84 3.51 4.72
C GLN A 32 12.20 2.87 4.37
N LYS A 33 13.32 3.26 4.96
CA LYS A 33 14.64 2.80 4.48
C LYS A 33 15.44 1.91 5.44
N ASP A 34 14.98 1.63 6.63
CA ASP A 34 15.77 0.89 7.64
C ASP A 34 15.22 -0.47 8.08
N LEU A 35 14.02 -0.88 7.62
CA LEU A 35 13.60 -2.28 7.77
C LEU A 35 14.28 -3.13 6.69
N LYS A 36 15.55 -3.48 6.92
CA LYS A 36 16.36 -4.40 6.10
C LYS A 36 15.90 -5.85 6.26
N GLY A 37 14.61 -6.10 6.14
CA GLY A 37 14.06 -7.44 6.08
C GLY A 37 13.74 -7.81 4.62
N LYS A 38 13.91 -9.10 4.28
CA LYS A 38 13.41 -9.61 3.01
C LYS A 38 11.88 -9.56 3.04
N ILE A 39 11.26 -9.03 1.99
CA ILE A 39 9.81 -9.07 1.84
C ILE A 39 9.32 -10.52 1.90
N THR A 40 8.32 -10.76 2.72
CA THR A 40 7.74 -12.10 2.95
C THR A 40 6.35 -12.25 2.34
N LYS A 41 5.67 -11.13 2.09
CA LYS A 41 4.33 -11.13 1.51
C LYS A 41 4.04 -9.81 0.79
N TYR A 42 3.38 -9.91 -0.35
CA TYR A 42 2.71 -8.81 -1.05
C TYR A 42 1.20 -8.99 -0.96
N VAL A 43 0.48 -7.88 -0.81
CA VAL A 43 -0.98 -7.86 -0.87
C VAL A 43 -1.40 -6.76 -1.83
N TYR A 44 -1.99 -7.16 -2.93
CA TYR A 44 -2.62 -6.28 -3.89
C TYR A 44 -4.13 -6.32 -3.70
N HIS A 45 -4.78 -5.16 -3.74
CA HIS A 45 -6.24 -5.08 -3.68
C HIS A 45 -6.75 -4.17 -4.79
N TYR A 46 -7.74 -4.66 -5.52
CA TYR A 46 -8.54 -3.91 -6.48
C TYR A 46 -9.93 -3.67 -5.90
N GLY A 47 -10.35 -2.42 -5.89
CA GLY A 47 -11.68 -2.00 -5.41
C GLY A 47 -12.46 -1.34 -6.53
N ASP A 48 -13.51 -2.00 -7.04
CA ASP A 48 -14.44 -1.40 -7.97
C ASP A 48 -15.46 -0.53 -7.23
N ARG A 49 -15.64 0.70 -7.66
CA ARG A 49 -16.60 1.67 -7.07
C ARG A 49 -17.55 2.25 -8.11
N SER A 50 -17.44 1.82 -9.36
CA SER A 50 -18.18 2.38 -10.49
C SER A 50 -19.51 1.71 -10.75
N VAL A 51 -19.80 0.58 -10.09
CA VAL A 51 -20.97 -0.26 -10.35
C VAL A 51 -21.95 -0.25 -9.19
N ALA A 52 -23.22 -0.57 -9.51
CA ALA A 52 -24.25 -0.76 -8.50
C ALA A 52 -23.87 -1.88 -7.51
N PRO A 53 -24.40 -1.83 -6.26
CA PRO A 53 -24.05 -2.79 -5.20
C PRO A 53 -24.06 -4.26 -5.63
N ASP A 54 -25.07 -4.69 -6.36
CA ASP A 54 -25.24 -6.09 -6.78
C ASP A 54 -24.15 -6.59 -7.73
N TYR A 55 -23.51 -5.68 -8.45
CA TYR A 55 -22.45 -5.99 -9.41
C TYR A 55 -21.06 -5.67 -8.89
N HIS A 56 -20.95 -5.09 -7.69
CA HIS A 56 -19.69 -4.70 -7.10
C HIS A 56 -18.82 -5.93 -6.82
N ARG A 57 -17.63 -5.95 -7.41
CA ARG A 57 -16.64 -7.01 -7.19
C ARG A 57 -15.27 -6.39 -6.97
N SER A 58 -14.85 -6.43 -5.73
CA SER A 58 -13.47 -6.16 -5.36
C SER A 58 -12.71 -7.47 -5.22
N TYR A 59 -11.41 -7.46 -5.46
CA TYR A 59 -10.61 -8.64 -5.21
C TYR A 59 -9.28 -8.30 -4.56
N THR A 60 -8.73 -9.30 -3.88
CA THR A 60 -7.41 -9.24 -3.24
C THR A 60 -6.57 -10.41 -3.72
N ILE A 61 -5.31 -10.15 -4.02
CA ILE A 61 -4.31 -11.17 -4.34
C ILE A 61 -3.20 -11.04 -3.30
N GLU A 62 -3.02 -12.09 -2.52
CA GLU A 62 -1.95 -12.20 -1.52
C GLU A 62 -0.91 -13.17 -2.02
N VAL A 63 0.35 -12.76 -2.08
CA VAL A 63 1.46 -13.59 -2.54
C VAL A 63 2.49 -13.71 -1.43
N SER A 64 2.73 -14.94 -0.99
CA SER A 64 3.74 -15.30 0.00
C SER A 64 4.73 -16.32 -0.57
N ALA A 65 5.71 -16.72 0.25
CA ALA A 65 6.67 -17.75 -0.14
C ALA A 65 6.01 -19.11 -0.43
N ASP A 66 4.86 -19.39 0.19
CA ASP A 66 4.24 -20.73 0.15
C ASP A 66 2.99 -20.76 -0.73
N SER A 67 2.34 -19.61 -0.95
CA SER A 67 1.03 -19.59 -1.59
C SER A 67 0.72 -18.27 -2.28
N THR A 68 -0.18 -18.37 -3.27
CA THR A 68 -0.96 -17.25 -3.80
C THR A 68 -2.42 -17.45 -3.40
N VAL A 69 -3.03 -16.46 -2.77
CA VAL A 69 -4.44 -16.48 -2.35
C VAL A 69 -5.20 -15.43 -3.15
N PHE A 70 -6.26 -15.84 -3.82
CA PHE A 70 -7.17 -14.96 -4.54
C PHE A 70 -8.51 -14.91 -3.82
N ILE A 71 -9.01 -13.70 -3.55
CA ILE A 71 -10.25 -13.48 -2.77
C ILE A 71 -11.11 -12.48 -3.52
N VAL A 72 -12.36 -12.83 -3.78
CA VAL A 72 -13.36 -11.90 -4.32
C VAL A 72 -14.31 -11.49 -3.20
N THR A 73 -14.59 -10.21 -3.10
CA THR A 73 -15.50 -9.65 -2.09
C THR A 73 -16.52 -8.70 -2.72
N THR A 74 -17.67 -8.56 -2.06
CA THR A 74 -18.64 -7.49 -2.28
C THR A 74 -18.97 -6.84 -0.95
N TYR A 75 -18.75 -5.52 -0.82
CA TYR A 75 -18.98 -4.76 0.43
C TYR A 75 -18.41 -5.43 1.70
N GLY A 76 -17.21 -6.03 1.57
CA GLY A 76 -16.54 -6.73 2.67
C GLY A 76 -17.03 -8.17 2.91
N LYS A 77 -18.07 -8.64 2.24
CA LYS A 77 -18.49 -10.05 2.26
C LYS A 77 -17.65 -10.84 1.27
N GLU A 78 -17.01 -11.91 1.73
CA GLU A 78 -16.26 -12.83 0.88
C GLU A 78 -17.23 -13.67 0.05
N LEU A 79 -17.02 -13.69 -1.27
CA LEU A 79 -17.81 -14.49 -2.23
C LEU A 79 -17.04 -15.70 -2.73
N LEU A 80 -15.71 -15.57 -2.87
CA LEU A 80 -14.84 -16.62 -3.37
C LEU A 80 -13.48 -16.50 -2.70
N ARG A 81 -12.89 -17.64 -2.35
CA ARG A 81 -11.49 -17.75 -1.95
C ARG A 81 -10.87 -18.95 -2.64
N LYS A 82 -9.75 -18.72 -3.31
CA LYS A 82 -8.91 -19.80 -3.87
C LYS A 82 -7.49 -19.66 -3.36
N THR A 83 -6.88 -20.79 -3.02
CA THR A 83 -5.49 -20.84 -2.57
C THR A 83 -4.71 -21.76 -3.49
N TYR A 84 -3.60 -21.26 -4.00
CA TYR A 84 -2.69 -21.97 -4.90
C TYR A 84 -1.37 -22.17 -4.17
N ASN A 85 -0.96 -23.43 -3.98
CA ASN A 85 0.31 -23.79 -3.34
C ASN A 85 1.45 -23.59 -4.34
N GLN A 86 1.92 -22.36 -4.45
CA GLN A 86 2.99 -21.96 -5.37
C GLN A 86 3.79 -20.80 -4.79
N ASN A 87 5.08 -20.79 -5.08
CA ASN A 87 5.95 -19.67 -4.70
C ASN A 87 6.10 -18.71 -5.89
N LYS A 88 5.39 -17.59 -5.85
CA LYS A 88 5.44 -16.51 -6.84
C LYS A 88 6.06 -15.22 -6.31
N LEU A 89 6.59 -15.26 -5.07
CA LEU A 89 7.11 -14.06 -4.40
C LEU A 89 8.26 -13.42 -5.20
N ALA A 90 9.22 -14.21 -5.65
CA ALA A 90 10.35 -13.69 -6.42
C ALA A 90 9.95 -13.15 -7.80
N GLU A 91 8.90 -13.71 -8.42
CA GLU A 91 8.36 -13.24 -9.69
C GLU A 91 7.71 -11.86 -9.52
N ILE A 92 6.90 -11.67 -8.47
CA ILE A 92 6.35 -10.36 -8.12
C ILE A 92 7.45 -9.36 -7.79
N GLU A 93 8.42 -9.72 -6.95
CA GLU A 93 9.55 -8.86 -6.59
C GLU A 93 10.31 -8.38 -7.83
N ALA A 94 10.62 -9.29 -8.75
CA ALA A 94 11.29 -8.96 -10.00
C ALA A 94 10.45 -8.01 -10.88
N ALA A 95 9.15 -8.27 -11.04
CA ALA A 95 8.26 -7.41 -11.81
C ALA A 95 8.15 -6.00 -11.19
N LEU A 96 7.89 -5.90 -9.87
CA LEU A 96 7.77 -4.63 -9.17
C LEU A 96 9.08 -3.82 -9.20
N SER A 97 10.24 -4.50 -9.20
CA SER A 97 11.56 -3.82 -9.28
C SER A 97 11.79 -3.06 -10.57
N THR A 98 11.09 -3.41 -11.65
CA THR A 98 11.15 -2.71 -12.95
C THR A 98 10.19 -1.54 -13.05
N MET A 99 9.28 -1.41 -12.09
CA MET A 99 8.27 -0.35 -12.03
C MET A 99 8.77 0.78 -11.12
N ASP A 100 8.54 2.04 -11.52
CA ASP A 100 8.82 3.20 -10.65
C ASP A 100 7.71 3.34 -9.60
N ILE A 101 7.74 2.47 -8.58
CA ILE A 101 6.77 2.45 -7.49
C ILE A 101 7.29 3.27 -6.32
N LYS A 102 6.51 4.27 -5.89
CA LYS A 102 6.85 5.12 -4.76
C LYS A 102 5.62 5.70 -4.06
N LEU A 103 5.79 6.06 -2.81
CA LEU A 103 4.80 6.89 -2.11
C LEU A 103 4.99 8.36 -2.48
N LYS A 104 3.88 9.03 -2.69
CA LYS A 104 3.79 10.48 -2.89
C LYS A 104 2.89 11.10 -1.83
N LYS A 105 2.97 12.43 -1.70
CA LYS A 105 2.02 13.16 -0.87
C LYS A 105 0.60 12.87 -1.36
N GLU A 106 -0.28 12.55 -0.43
CA GLU A 106 -1.68 12.25 -0.76
C GLU A 106 -2.32 13.39 -1.56
N LYS A 107 -2.87 13.03 -2.72
CA LYS A 107 -3.72 13.88 -3.52
C LYS A 107 -5.16 13.40 -3.33
N LYS A 108 -6.02 14.26 -2.82
CA LYS A 108 -7.46 13.97 -2.66
C LYS A 108 -8.21 14.22 -3.98
N SER A 109 -9.20 13.38 -4.26
CA SER A 109 -10.16 13.58 -5.33
C SER A 109 -11.56 13.75 -4.73
N ALA A 110 -12.38 14.58 -5.35
CA ALA A 110 -13.80 14.72 -5.02
C ALA A 110 -14.68 13.84 -5.92
N CYS A 111 -14.08 13.06 -6.80
CA CYS A 111 -14.80 12.20 -7.73
C CYS A 111 -15.48 11.02 -7.01
N SER A 112 -16.67 10.63 -7.48
CA SER A 112 -17.37 9.41 -7.06
C SER A 112 -17.46 8.45 -8.26
N GLY A 113 -17.17 7.17 -8.04
CA GLY A 113 -17.09 6.14 -9.10
C GLY A 113 -15.63 5.77 -9.42
N GLY A 114 -15.38 5.07 -10.50
CA GLY A 114 -14.04 4.57 -10.84
C GLY A 114 -13.62 3.35 -10.03
N TYR A 115 -12.30 3.14 -9.91
CA TYR A 115 -11.73 2.01 -9.17
C TYR A 115 -10.51 2.44 -8.36
N SER A 116 -10.12 1.60 -7.45
CA SER A 116 -8.92 1.83 -6.63
C SER A 116 -8.01 0.62 -6.65
N GLU A 117 -6.72 0.87 -6.55
CA GLU A 117 -5.70 -0.15 -6.36
C GLU A 117 -4.89 0.16 -5.11
N SER A 118 -4.49 -0.85 -4.40
CA SER A 118 -3.54 -0.68 -3.30
C SER A 118 -2.51 -1.79 -3.27
N LEU A 119 -1.30 -1.44 -2.84
CA LEU A 119 -0.19 -2.35 -2.64
C LEU A 119 0.30 -2.24 -1.21
N ARG A 120 0.43 -3.39 -0.54
CA ARG A 120 1.08 -3.52 0.76
C ARG A 120 2.19 -4.55 0.67
N GLU A 121 3.33 -4.22 1.27
CA GLU A 121 4.48 -5.11 1.41
C GLU A 121 4.72 -5.40 2.88
N PHE A 122 5.08 -6.63 3.17
CA PHE A 122 5.29 -7.11 4.53
C PHE A 122 6.68 -7.72 4.69
N VAL A 123 7.30 -7.42 5.82
CA VAL A 123 8.44 -8.17 6.37
C VAL A 123 7.92 -8.91 7.59
N GLN A 124 7.84 -10.23 7.51
CA GLN A 124 7.10 -11.03 8.47
C GLN A 124 5.62 -10.55 8.53
N ASP A 125 5.16 -10.07 9.67
CA ASP A 125 3.80 -9.56 9.85
C ASP A 125 3.72 -8.02 9.86
N GLU A 126 4.86 -7.33 9.71
CA GLU A 126 4.89 -5.87 9.72
C GLU A 126 4.72 -5.30 8.32
N VAL A 127 3.83 -4.31 8.18
CA VAL A 127 3.65 -3.56 6.94
C VAL A 127 4.80 -2.58 6.78
N VAL A 128 5.64 -2.79 5.76
CA VAL A 128 6.78 -1.92 5.44
C VAL A 128 6.50 -0.96 4.30
N PHE A 129 5.49 -1.25 3.48
CA PHE A 129 4.99 -0.38 2.43
C PHE A 129 3.46 -0.46 2.39
N ASN A 130 2.79 0.69 2.25
CA ASN A 130 1.35 0.77 2.10
C ASN A 130 1.00 1.99 1.26
N GLY A 131 0.56 1.75 0.03
CA GLY A 131 0.15 2.78 -0.90
C GLY A 131 -1.16 2.43 -1.59
N TYR A 132 -1.92 3.45 -1.96
CA TYR A 132 -3.13 3.29 -2.75
C TYR A 132 -3.23 4.37 -3.82
N VAL A 133 -3.86 4.02 -4.92
CA VAL A 133 -4.26 4.95 -5.98
C VAL A 133 -5.74 4.76 -6.30
N TYR A 134 -6.41 5.87 -6.53
CA TYR A 134 -7.81 5.90 -6.92
C TYR A 134 -7.91 6.54 -8.30
N HIS A 135 -8.45 5.79 -9.24
CA HIS A 135 -8.59 6.15 -10.65
C HIS A 135 -10.01 6.67 -10.90
N CYS A 136 -10.16 7.98 -10.87
CA CYS A 136 -11.42 8.66 -11.16
C CYS A 136 -11.11 10.12 -11.50
N ASP A 137 -11.32 10.53 -12.74
CA ASP A 137 -10.97 11.87 -13.24
C ASP A 137 -9.50 12.25 -12.91
N GLY A 138 -8.59 11.33 -13.22
CA GLY A 138 -7.17 11.36 -12.87
C GLY A 138 -6.85 10.63 -11.56
N ASP A 139 -5.57 10.43 -11.33
CA ASP A 139 -5.07 9.65 -10.20
C ASP A 139 -4.99 10.48 -8.91
N SER A 140 -5.54 9.92 -7.84
CA SER A 140 -5.44 10.44 -6.47
C SER A 140 -4.93 9.37 -5.52
N GLY A 141 -4.58 9.72 -4.28
CA GLY A 141 -4.02 8.80 -3.29
C GLY A 141 -2.52 8.99 -3.06
N THR A 142 -1.90 7.99 -2.49
CA THR A 142 -0.49 8.01 -2.05
C THR A 142 0.45 7.19 -2.93
N LEU A 143 -0.08 6.23 -3.70
CA LEU A 143 0.71 5.37 -4.58
C LEU A 143 0.98 6.06 -5.92
N HIS A 144 2.22 5.97 -6.37
CA HIS A 144 2.61 6.32 -7.73
C HIS A 144 3.20 5.08 -8.40
N VAL A 145 2.71 4.77 -9.57
CA VAL A 145 3.23 3.72 -10.46
C VAL A 145 3.65 4.42 -11.75
N GLY A 146 4.95 4.52 -11.98
CA GLY A 146 5.50 5.26 -13.12
C GLY A 146 5.50 4.44 -14.41
N ASN A 147 5.83 3.17 -14.33
CA ASN A 147 5.92 2.27 -15.48
C ASN A 147 5.15 0.99 -15.23
N GLY A 148 4.45 0.49 -16.25
CA GLY A 148 3.73 -0.78 -16.20
C GLY A 148 2.34 -0.69 -15.60
N ASP A 149 1.71 -1.84 -15.46
CA ASP A 149 0.37 -2.03 -14.92
C ASP A 149 0.45 -2.96 -13.70
N LEU A 150 0.19 -2.39 -12.52
CA LEU A 150 0.23 -3.11 -11.26
C LEU A 150 -0.77 -4.27 -11.22
N SER A 151 -1.96 -4.05 -11.77
CA SER A 151 -3.01 -5.08 -11.86
C SER A 151 -2.54 -6.29 -12.66
N SER A 152 -1.90 -6.09 -13.80
CA SER A 152 -1.38 -7.18 -14.65
C SER A 152 -0.35 -8.01 -13.89
N VAL A 153 0.61 -7.39 -13.19
CA VAL A 153 1.64 -8.10 -12.42
C VAL A 153 1.03 -9.07 -11.42
N PHE A 154 -0.04 -8.66 -10.72
CA PHE A 154 -0.69 -9.53 -9.74
C PHE A 154 -1.64 -10.54 -10.37
N LYS A 155 -2.33 -10.20 -11.45
CA LYS A 155 -3.21 -11.14 -12.17
C LYS A 155 -2.43 -12.29 -12.78
N ASP A 156 -1.23 -12.04 -13.31
CA ASP A 156 -0.41 -13.01 -14.00
C ASP A 156 0.10 -14.14 -13.07
N VAL A 157 0.14 -13.91 -11.76
CA VAL A 157 0.52 -14.96 -10.80
C VAL A 157 -0.66 -15.80 -10.30
N VAL A 158 -1.89 -15.48 -10.69
CA VAL A 158 -3.07 -16.33 -10.45
C VAL A 158 -3.15 -17.36 -11.57
N PRO A 159 -3.15 -18.68 -11.29
CA PRO A 159 -3.15 -19.70 -12.33
C PRO A 159 -4.39 -19.72 -13.22
N GLU A 160 -5.50 -19.22 -12.71
CA GLU A 160 -6.77 -19.10 -13.40
C GLU A 160 -7.02 -17.66 -13.84
N SER A 161 -7.80 -17.45 -14.90
CA SER A 161 -8.20 -16.11 -15.30
C SER A 161 -8.98 -15.41 -14.20
N VAL A 162 -8.50 -14.26 -13.76
CA VAL A 162 -9.16 -13.44 -12.73
C VAL A 162 -10.58 -13.07 -13.16
N ASP A 163 -10.79 -12.75 -14.43
CA ASP A 163 -12.12 -12.44 -14.96
C ASP A 163 -13.07 -13.65 -14.90
N SER A 164 -12.55 -14.86 -15.15
CA SER A 164 -13.32 -16.11 -14.98
C SER A 164 -13.73 -16.31 -13.52
N LEU A 165 -12.81 -16.10 -12.59
CA LEU A 165 -13.05 -16.23 -11.15
C LEU A 165 -14.08 -15.20 -10.65
N ILE A 166 -14.00 -13.98 -11.12
CA ILE A 166 -15.00 -12.94 -10.84
C ILE A 166 -16.38 -13.34 -11.40
N ASN A 167 -16.43 -13.86 -12.62
CA ASN A 167 -17.68 -14.33 -13.23
C ASN A 167 -18.28 -15.52 -12.49
N GLU A 168 -17.48 -16.38 -11.88
CA GLU A 168 -17.97 -17.46 -11.00
C GLU A 168 -18.82 -16.92 -9.85
N THR A 169 -18.47 -15.75 -9.31
CA THR A 169 -19.19 -15.14 -8.19
C THR A 169 -20.55 -14.55 -8.56
N LYS A 170 -20.81 -14.31 -9.85
CA LYS A 170 -22.11 -13.78 -10.31
C LYS A 170 -23.26 -14.76 -10.12
N LYS A 171 -22.95 -16.05 -9.98
CA LYS A 171 -23.97 -17.10 -9.71
C LYS A 171 -24.63 -16.94 -8.34
N TYR A 172 -23.99 -16.26 -7.40
CA TYR A 172 -24.51 -16.02 -6.05
C TYR A 172 -25.48 -14.83 -5.97
N GLU A 173 -25.75 -14.13 -7.08
CA GLU A 173 -26.68 -12.99 -7.12
C GLU A 173 -28.15 -13.43 -7.10
N THR A 174 -28.44 -14.67 -7.46
CA THR A 174 -29.83 -15.21 -7.56
C THR A 174 -30.33 -15.85 -6.26
N GLU A 175 -29.49 -15.88 -5.20
CA GLU A 175 -29.83 -16.55 -3.94
C GLU A 175 -29.98 -15.58 -2.74
N ILE A 176 -30.04 -14.29 -3.00
CA ILE A 176 -30.33 -13.23 -2.02
C ILE A 176 -31.68 -12.61 -2.33
#